data_0d12b439d7771a38a89a38832428da4f
#
_entry.id   0d12b439d7771a38a89a38832428da4f
#
_cell.length_a   1.000
_cell.length_b   1.000
_cell.length_c   1.000
_cell.angle_alpha   90.00
_cell.angle_beta   90.00
_cell.angle_gamma   90.00
#
_symmetry.space_group_name_H-M   'P 1'
#
loop_
_entity.id
_entity.type
_entity.pdbx_description
1 polymer ?
#
loop_
_entity_poly.entity_id
_entity_poly.type
_entity_poly.pdbx_seq_one_letter_code
_entity_poly.pdbx_strand_id
1 'polypeptide(L)'
;MRQSIHKLLLSVLILVFTSSVALAAEIQVITSGAFAEALKSLVPEYEKKSPNKVVISYGSSMGTATDSIPSRLARGEKFDVLILAGPALEEFIKSGAVQPGTRVDLVASVMGAVVKSGAPKPDISTMSGLKSALLNAKSVAYSASASGVYLSTE
;
A
#
# COMPACT_ATOMS: atom_id res chain seq x y z
N MET A 1 30.29 55.66 12.79
CA MET A 1 29.14 55.04 13.49
C MET A 1 27.92 54.76 12.58
N ARG A 2 27.46 55.69 11.77
CA ARG A 2 26.28 55.48 10.90
C ARG A 2 26.47 54.32 9.84
N GLN A 3 27.62 54.17 9.22
CA GLN A 3 27.88 53.11 8.23
C GLN A 3 27.89 51.69 8.83
N SER A 4 28.31 51.53 10.08
CA SER A 4 28.31 50.23 10.78
C SER A 4 26.90 49.72 11.09
N ILE A 5 25.98 50.67 11.43
CA ILE A 5 24.59 50.35 11.74
C ILE A 5 23.83 49.86 10.48
N HIS A 6 24.09 50.48 9.31
CA HIS A 6 23.48 50.05 8.04
C HIS A 6 23.96 48.67 7.60
N LYS A 7 25.23 48.32 7.81
CA LYS A 7 25.76 47.00 7.52
C LYS A 7 25.18 45.93 8.46
N LEU A 8 24.97 46.24 9.73
CA LEU A 8 24.35 45.34 10.70
C LEU A 8 22.87 45.12 10.40
N LEU A 9 22.14 46.14 10.01
CA LEU A 9 20.73 46.03 9.61
C LEU A 9 20.54 45.23 8.33
N LEU A 10 21.44 45.39 7.36
CA LEU A 10 21.41 44.63 6.11
C LEU A 10 21.73 43.13 6.34
N SER A 11 22.66 42.81 7.25
CA SER A 11 23.00 41.42 7.62
C SER A 11 21.86 40.73 8.37
N VAL A 12 21.12 41.44 9.22
CA VAL A 12 19.95 40.90 9.94
C VAL A 12 18.80 40.67 8.97
N LEU A 13 18.60 41.52 7.97
CA LEU A 13 17.53 41.38 6.98
C LEU A 13 17.76 40.16 6.06
N ILE A 14 19.00 39.81 5.74
CA ILE A 14 19.35 38.63 4.92
C ILE A 14 19.13 37.31 5.71
N LEU A 15 19.29 37.32 7.03
CA LEU A 15 19.12 36.13 7.87
C LEU A 15 17.63 35.72 8.03
N VAL A 16 16.70 36.63 7.82
CA VAL A 16 15.24 36.38 7.99
C VAL A 16 14.63 35.69 6.77
N PHE A 17 15.28 35.68 5.60
CA PHE A 17 14.72 35.15 4.37
C PHE A 17 15.07 33.68 4.05
N THR A 18 15.80 32.98 4.92
CA THR A 18 16.07 31.54 4.76
C THR A 18 15.06 30.64 5.48
N SER A 19 13.84 31.08 5.64
CA SER A 19 12.77 30.18 6.02
C SER A 19 12.53 29.25 4.83
N SER A 20 13.14 28.06 4.87
CA SER A 20 12.86 26.98 3.93
C SER A 20 11.35 26.68 4.04
N VAL A 21 10.56 27.16 3.10
CA VAL A 21 9.19 26.73 2.95
C VAL A 21 9.29 25.24 2.60
N ALA A 22 9.01 24.38 3.56
CA ALA A 22 8.85 22.97 3.30
C ALA A 22 7.66 22.84 2.34
N LEU A 23 7.94 22.65 1.05
CA LEU A 23 6.91 22.38 0.07
C LEU A 23 6.24 21.07 0.44
N ALA A 24 4.94 21.12 0.66
CA ALA A 24 4.11 19.93 0.83
C ALA A 24 4.28 19.04 -0.42
N ALA A 25 4.76 17.82 -0.24
CA ALA A 25 4.89 16.86 -1.32
C ALA A 25 3.64 15.98 -1.39
N GLU A 26 3.25 15.58 -2.59
CA GLU A 26 2.30 14.49 -2.77
C GLU A 26 3.06 13.16 -2.79
N ILE A 27 2.63 12.22 -1.94
CA ILE A 27 3.15 10.86 -1.87
C ILE A 27 2.16 9.94 -2.57
N GLN A 28 2.56 9.39 -3.71
CA GLN A 28 1.76 8.46 -4.49
C GLN A 28 1.89 7.05 -3.91
N VAL A 29 0.83 6.55 -3.30
CA VAL A 29 0.80 5.21 -2.69
C VAL A 29 -0.15 4.31 -3.46
N ILE A 30 0.31 3.12 -3.85
CA ILE A 30 -0.58 2.09 -4.36
C ILE A 30 -0.65 0.94 -3.36
N THR A 31 -1.87 0.48 -3.05
CA THR A 31 -2.10 -0.60 -2.09
C THR A 31 -3.01 -1.68 -2.65
N SER A 32 -2.74 -2.92 -2.25
CA SER A 32 -3.68 -4.02 -2.48
C SER A 32 -4.79 -4.03 -1.42
N GLY A 33 -5.88 -4.76 -1.74
CA GLY A 33 -7.09 -4.77 -0.92
C GLY A 33 -6.88 -5.14 0.55
N ALA A 34 -5.90 -6.00 0.86
CA ALA A 34 -5.67 -6.46 2.23
C ALA A 34 -5.31 -5.33 3.21
N PHE A 35 -4.67 -4.25 2.75
CA PHE A 35 -4.27 -3.12 3.58
C PHE A 35 -5.06 -1.83 3.30
N ALA A 36 -5.95 -1.84 2.32
CA ALA A 36 -6.62 -0.64 1.81
C ALA A 36 -7.38 0.14 2.89
N GLU A 37 -8.21 -0.52 3.70
CA GLU A 37 -9.00 0.16 4.74
C GLU A 37 -8.12 0.63 5.92
N ALA A 38 -7.09 -0.13 6.27
CA ALA A 38 -6.12 0.30 7.27
C ALA A 38 -5.38 1.57 6.81
N LEU A 39 -4.88 1.58 5.58
CA LEU A 39 -4.20 2.75 5.01
C LEU A 39 -5.12 3.97 5.00
N LYS A 40 -6.36 3.81 4.53
CA LYS A 40 -7.37 4.87 4.50
C LYS A 40 -7.63 5.48 5.87
N SER A 41 -7.58 4.66 6.93
CA SER A 41 -7.75 5.13 8.30
C SER A 41 -6.50 5.85 8.84
N LEU A 42 -5.30 5.44 8.41
CA LEU A 42 -4.02 5.98 8.90
C LEU A 42 -3.62 7.29 8.22
N VAL A 43 -3.98 7.47 6.94
CA VAL A 43 -3.58 8.66 6.16
C VAL A 43 -3.97 9.97 6.81
N PRO A 44 -5.21 10.18 7.33
CA PRO A 44 -5.56 11.44 7.99
C PRO A 44 -4.70 11.74 9.21
N GLU A 45 -4.25 10.73 9.95
CA GLU A 45 -3.37 10.90 11.11
C GLU A 45 -1.93 11.29 10.69
N TYR A 46 -1.46 10.73 9.59
CA TYR A 46 -0.18 11.12 9.00
C TYR A 46 -0.21 12.57 8.49
N GLU A 47 -1.24 12.95 7.74
CA GLU A 47 -1.38 14.29 7.16
C GLU A 47 -1.56 15.39 8.21
N LYS A 48 -2.10 15.08 9.41
CA LYS A 48 -2.12 16.02 10.53
C LYS A 48 -0.73 16.34 11.10
N LYS A 49 0.22 15.42 10.94
CA LYS A 49 1.57 15.48 11.52
C LYS A 49 2.65 15.81 10.48
N SER A 50 2.29 15.84 9.20
CA SER A 50 3.19 16.06 8.07
C SER A 50 2.61 17.13 7.14
N PRO A 51 3.44 17.97 6.52
CA PRO A 51 2.98 18.86 5.46
C PRO A 51 2.57 18.10 4.19
N ASN A 52 2.95 16.85 4.04
CA ASN A 52 2.74 16.05 2.84
C ASN A 52 1.30 15.56 2.72
N LYS A 53 0.86 15.34 1.47
CA LYS A 53 -0.42 14.72 1.13
C LYS A 53 -0.20 13.31 0.61
N VAL A 54 -1.12 12.40 0.91
CA VAL A 54 -1.07 11.01 0.45
C VAL A 54 -2.17 10.77 -0.57
N VAL A 55 -1.77 10.41 -1.79
CA VAL A 55 -2.69 10.04 -2.87
C VAL A 55 -2.72 8.51 -2.96
N ILE A 56 -3.87 7.92 -2.61
CA ILE A 56 -4.02 6.47 -2.57
C ILE A 56 -4.58 5.95 -3.89
N SER A 57 -3.89 4.99 -4.47
CA SER A 57 -4.36 4.17 -5.59
C SER A 57 -4.56 2.72 -5.13
N TYR A 58 -5.44 2.00 -5.81
CA TYR A 58 -5.77 0.62 -5.47
C TYR A 58 -5.48 -0.30 -6.65
N GLY A 59 -5.04 -1.54 -6.35
CA GLY A 59 -4.81 -2.57 -7.35
C GLY A 59 -4.59 -3.93 -6.71
N SER A 60 -4.83 -5.02 -7.43
CA SER A 60 -4.46 -6.34 -6.93
C SER A 60 -2.95 -6.52 -6.91
N SER A 61 -2.41 -7.25 -5.91
CA SER A 61 -0.98 -7.52 -5.79
C SER A 61 -0.41 -8.31 -6.97
N MET A 62 -1.24 -9.08 -7.64
CA MET A 62 -0.88 -10.01 -8.72
C MET A 62 -1.95 -10.00 -9.80
N GLY A 63 -1.68 -10.71 -10.91
CA GLY A 63 -2.62 -10.87 -12.01
C GLY A 63 -2.43 -9.86 -13.14
N THR A 64 -3.22 -10.04 -14.19
CA THR A 64 -3.13 -9.28 -15.46
C THR A 64 -4.28 -8.32 -15.68
N ALA A 65 -5.17 -8.15 -14.68
CA ALA A 65 -6.23 -7.15 -14.75
C ALA A 65 -5.62 -5.76 -14.98
N THR A 66 -6.31 -4.91 -15.73
CA THR A 66 -5.79 -3.59 -16.11
C THR A 66 -5.48 -2.69 -14.92
N ASP A 67 -6.17 -2.87 -13.81
CA ASP A 67 -5.99 -2.16 -12.55
C ASP A 67 -5.03 -2.84 -11.58
N SER A 68 -4.48 -4.02 -11.92
CA SER A 68 -3.51 -4.70 -11.08
C SER A 68 -2.22 -3.88 -10.95
N ILE A 69 -1.54 -3.99 -9.82
CA ILE A 69 -0.25 -3.30 -9.57
C ILE A 69 0.78 -3.64 -10.65
N PRO A 70 0.97 -4.95 -11.05
CA PRO A 70 1.86 -5.29 -12.13
C PRO A 70 1.53 -4.59 -13.45
N SER A 71 0.24 -4.58 -13.84
CA SER A 71 -0.18 -3.97 -15.10
C SER A 71 -0.02 -2.45 -15.10
N ARG A 72 -0.24 -1.79 -13.97
CA ARG A 72 -0.06 -0.34 -13.81
C ARG A 72 1.42 0.05 -13.88
N LEU A 73 2.29 -0.68 -13.19
CA LEU A 73 3.75 -0.47 -13.27
C LEU A 73 4.29 -0.74 -14.69
N ALA A 74 3.80 -1.80 -15.37
CA ALA A 74 4.18 -2.10 -16.75
C ALA A 74 3.79 -1.00 -17.76
N ARG A 75 2.73 -0.24 -17.47
CA ARG A 75 2.35 0.94 -18.25
C ARG A 75 3.15 2.20 -17.91
N GLY A 76 4.09 2.11 -16.98
CA GLY A 76 4.93 3.23 -16.57
C GLY A 76 4.30 4.16 -15.54
N GLU A 77 3.18 3.76 -14.90
CA GLU A 77 2.65 4.51 -13.77
C GLU A 77 3.66 4.49 -12.62
N LYS A 78 3.83 5.62 -11.96
CA LYS A 78 4.84 5.79 -10.91
C LYS A 78 4.18 5.93 -9.56
N PHE A 79 4.74 5.25 -8.58
CA PHE A 79 4.32 5.32 -7.19
C PHE A 79 5.56 5.43 -6.30
N ASP A 80 5.45 6.20 -5.23
CA ASP A 80 6.52 6.35 -4.24
C ASP A 80 6.53 5.18 -3.25
N VAL A 81 5.35 4.62 -2.97
CA VAL A 81 5.18 3.50 -2.02
C VAL A 81 4.25 2.45 -2.61
N LEU A 82 4.69 1.19 -2.55
CA LEU A 82 3.90 0.02 -2.92
C LEU A 82 3.58 -0.81 -1.67
N ILE A 83 2.30 -1.06 -1.40
CA ILE A 83 1.83 -1.90 -0.29
C ILE A 83 1.07 -3.09 -0.87
N LEU A 84 1.69 -4.27 -0.84
CA LEU A 84 1.16 -5.46 -1.50
C LEU A 84 1.68 -6.75 -0.85
N ALA A 85 1.24 -7.90 -1.34
CA ALA A 85 1.68 -9.20 -0.84
C ALA A 85 3.20 -9.37 -0.99
N GLY A 86 3.87 -9.85 0.09
CA GLY A 86 5.32 -10.00 0.14
C GLY A 86 5.94 -10.74 -1.04
N PRO A 87 5.41 -11.92 -1.46
CA PRO A 87 5.94 -12.62 -2.64
C PRO A 87 5.90 -11.78 -3.93
N ALA A 88 4.84 -11.00 -4.14
CA ALA A 88 4.74 -10.12 -5.30
C ALA A 88 5.73 -8.95 -5.22
N LEU A 89 5.97 -8.40 -4.02
CA LEU A 89 6.96 -7.35 -3.81
C LEU A 89 8.38 -7.83 -4.13
N GLU A 90 8.72 -9.08 -3.79
CA GLU A 90 10.02 -9.67 -4.12
C GLU A 90 10.29 -9.68 -5.64
N GLU A 91 9.28 -9.98 -6.45
CA GLU A 91 9.44 -9.94 -7.91
C GLU A 91 9.72 -8.51 -8.42
N PHE A 92 9.11 -7.49 -7.82
CA PHE A 92 9.39 -6.09 -8.18
C PHE A 92 10.79 -5.65 -7.73
N ILE A 93 11.28 -6.15 -6.60
CA ILE A 93 12.67 -5.90 -6.16
C ILE A 93 13.65 -6.58 -7.13
N LYS A 94 13.42 -7.85 -7.50
CA LYS A 94 14.28 -8.59 -8.46
C LYS A 94 14.32 -7.93 -9.84
N SER A 95 13.18 -7.40 -10.30
CA SER A 95 13.11 -6.71 -11.59
C SER A 95 13.67 -5.28 -11.57
N GLY A 96 14.04 -4.76 -10.40
CA GLY A 96 14.52 -3.38 -10.25
C GLY A 96 13.42 -2.30 -10.25
N ALA A 97 12.15 -2.69 -10.24
CA ALA A 97 11.03 -1.75 -10.14
C ALA A 97 10.88 -1.17 -8.72
N VAL A 98 11.41 -1.86 -7.72
CA VAL A 98 11.46 -1.42 -6.32
C VAL A 98 12.90 -1.45 -5.85
N GLN A 99 13.32 -0.41 -5.12
CA GLN A 99 14.68 -0.27 -4.60
C GLN A 99 14.97 -1.37 -3.57
N PRO A 100 16.06 -2.14 -3.73
CA PRO A 100 16.48 -3.13 -2.73
C PRO A 100 16.72 -2.51 -1.34
N GLY A 101 16.39 -3.27 -0.30
CA GLY A 101 16.61 -2.85 1.08
C GLY A 101 15.55 -1.89 1.65
N THR A 102 14.51 -1.55 0.87
CA THR A 102 13.42 -0.66 1.32
C THR A 102 12.17 -1.42 1.79
N ARG A 103 12.17 -2.76 1.72
CA ARG A 103 11.06 -3.59 2.18
C ARG A 103 10.87 -3.49 3.69
N VAL A 104 9.61 -3.27 4.10
CA VAL A 104 9.17 -3.34 5.49
C VAL A 104 7.90 -4.20 5.55
N ASP A 105 7.88 -5.20 6.41
CA ASP A 105 6.69 -6.03 6.64
C ASP A 105 5.75 -5.29 7.60
N LEU A 106 4.56 -4.95 7.13
CA LEU A 106 3.59 -4.15 7.88
C LEU A 106 2.61 -5.02 8.69
N VAL A 107 2.06 -6.06 8.06
CA VAL A 107 1.02 -6.91 8.65
C VAL A 107 1.13 -8.34 8.12
N ALA A 108 0.61 -9.30 8.88
CA ALA A 108 0.28 -10.63 8.40
C ALA A 108 -1.20 -10.66 7.98
N SER A 109 -1.47 -11.07 6.74
CA SER A 109 -2.83 -11.24 6.22
C SER A 109 -3.18 -12.72 6.21
N VAL A 110 -4.30 -13.07 6.83
CA VAL A 110 -4.83 -14.43 6.84
C VAL A 110 -6.01 -14.54 5.88
N MET A 111 -6.20 -15.73 5.29
CA MET A 111 -7.37 -16.01 4.47
C MET A 111 -8.52 -16.45 5.36
N GLY A 112 -9.72 -15.96 5.05
CA GLY A 112 -10.95 -16.37 5.71
C GLY A 112 -11.97 -16.89 4.69
N ALA A 113 -12.85 -17.77 5.13
CA ALA A 113 -14.00 -18.20 4.34
C ALA A 113 -15.24 -17.40 4.76
N VAL A 114 -16.04 -17.01 3.79
CA VAL A 114 -17.31 -16.34 4.01
C VAL A 114 -18.45 -17.12 3.35
N VAL A 115 -19.62 -17.06 3.95
CA VAL A 115 -20.85 -17.61 3.38
C VAL A 115 -21.91 -16.51 3.24
N LYS A 116 -22.92 -16.74 2.41
CA LYS A 116 -24.04 -15.82 2.28
C LYS A 116 -24.66 -15.55 3.66
N SER A 117 -25.10 -14.33 3.90
CA SER A 117 -25.79 -13.96 5.13
C SER A 117 -26.97 -14.91 5.40
N GLY A 118 -27.07 -15.44 6.62
CA GLY A 118 -28.07 -16.41 7.02
C GLY A 118 -27.79 -17.87 6.64
N ALA A 119 -26.76 -18.14 5.82
CA ALA A 119 -26.37 -19.54 5.55
C ALA A 119 -25.59 -20.14 6.73
N PRO A 120 -25.70 -21.47 6.96
CA PRO A 120 -24.90 -22.17 7.95
C PRO A 120 -23.40 -21.98 7.69
N LYS A 121 -22.63 -21.68 8.73
CA LYS A 121 -21.17 -21.60 8.64
C LYS A 121 -20.61 -23.02 8.73
N PRO A 122 -19.85 -23.49 7.73
CA PRO A 122 -19.19 -24.79 7.81
C PRO A 122 -18.09 -24.76 8.85
N ASP A 123 -17.83 -25.89 9.49
CA ASP A 123 -16.64 -26.05 10.32
C ASP A 123 -15.41 -26.22 9.43
N ILE A 124 -14.52 -25.24 9.47
CA ILE A 124 -13.24 -25.20 8.74
C ILE A 124 -12.06 -25.16 9.69
N SER A 125 -12.24 -25.56 10.96
CA SER A 125 -11.16 -25.56 11.95
C SER A 125 -10.07 -26.60 11.68
N THR A 126 -10.35 -27.59 10.85
CA THR A 126 -9.42 -28.64 10.41
C THR A 126 -9.33 -28.72 8.90
N MET A 127 -8.25 -29.28 8.37
CA MET A 127 -8.09 -29.52 6.92
C MET A 127 -9.19 -30.43 6.37
N SER A 128 -9.61 -31.45 7.15
CA SER A 128 -10.72 -32.34 6.77
C SER A 128 -12.05 -31.57 6.70
N GLY A 129 -12.32 -30.70 7.67
CA GLY A 129 -13.50 -29.84 7.69
C GLY A 129 -13.51 -28.89 6.50
N LEU A 130 -12.40 -28.22 6.23
CA LEU A 130 -12.25 -27.34 5.05
C LEU A 130 -12.51 -28.11 3.75
N LYS A 131 -11.87 -29.27 3.57
CA LYS A 131 -12.09 -30.12 2.38
C LYS A 131 -13.57 -30.49 2.21
N SER A 132 -14.21 -30.94 3.29
CA SER A 132 -15.64 -31.29 3.28
C SER A 132 -16.52 -30.09 2.93
N ALA A 133 -16.23 -28.92 3.48
CA ALA A 133 -16.95 -27.69 3.18
C ALA A 133 -16.84 -27.30 1.72
N LEU A 134 -15.64 -27.36 1.13
CA LEU A 134 -15.41 -27.05 -0.27
C LEU A 134 -16.09 -28.06 -1.21
N LEU A 135 -16.03 -29.37 -0.93
CA LEU A 135 -16.67 -30.40 -1.74
C LEU A 135 -18.19 -30.36 -1.69
N ASN A 136 -18.78 -29.94 -0.58
CA ASN A 136 -20.23 -29.81 -0.41
C ASN A 136 -20.79 -28.45 -0.89
N ALA A 137 -19.92 -27.50 -1.22
CA ALA A 137 -20.34 -26.18 -1.70
C ALA A 137 -20.92 -26.29 -3.13
N LYS A 138 -22.04 -25.59 -3.37
CA LYS A 138 -22.61 -25.50 -4.74
C LYS A 138 -21.68 -24.72 -5.69
N SER A 139 -20.93 -23.78 -5.15
CA SER A 139 -19.91 -23.00 -5.86
C SER A 139 -18.90 -22.43 -4.86
N VAL A 140 -17.69 -22.27 -5.31
CA VAL A 140 -16.60 -21.63 -4.56
C VAL A 140 -16.10 -20.44 -5.38
N ALA A 141 -16.00 -19.28 -4.74
CA ALA A 141 -15.44 -18.08 -5.36
C ALA A 141 -14.21 -17.63 -4.58
N TYR A 142 -13.19 -17.23 -5.30
CA TYR A 142 -11.98 -16.64 -4.75
C TYR A 142 -11.47 -15.52 -5.66
N SER A 143 -10.62 -14.64 -5.11
CA SER A 143 -10.12 -13.50 -5.86
C SER A 143 -9.05 -13.91 -6.88
N ALA A 144 -8.87 -13.11 -7.93
CA ALA A 144 -7.74 -13.24 -8.85
C ALA A 144 -6.44 -12.60 -8.31
N SER A 145 -6.39 -12.26 -7.02
CA SER A 145 -5.21 -11.68 -6.35
C SER A 145 -4.33 -12.76 -5.69
N ALA A 146 -3.35 -12.35 -4.90
CA ALA A 146 -2.39 -13.25 -4.26
C ALA A 146 -3.04 -14.41 -3.48
N SER A 147 -4.14 -14.15 -2.74
CA SER A 147 -4.85 -15.21 -2.01
C SER A 147 -5.52 -16.23 -2.92
N GLY A 148 -6.09 -15.77 -4.03
CA GLY A 148 -6.72 -16.67 -5.00
C GLY A 148 -5.69 -17.48 -5.79
N VAL A 149 -4.57 -16.91 -6.16
CA VAL A 149 -3.45 -17.64 -6.78
C VAL A 149 -2.97 -18.74 -5.82
N TYR A 150 -2.74 -18.43 -4.55
CA TYR A 150 -2.37 -19.41 -3.53
C TYR A 150 -3.39 -20.57 -3.48
N LEU A 151 -4.69 -20.28 -3.37
CA LEU A 151 -5.73 -21.31 -3.31
C LEU A 151 -5.87 -22.16 -4.59
N SER A 152 -5.41 -21.67 -5.73
CA SER A 152 -5.49 -22.39 -7.01
C SER A 152 -4.24 -23.21 -7.33
N THR A 153 -3.14 -23.01 -6.59
CA THR A 153 -1.83 -23.62 -6.87
C THR A 153 -1.35 -24.58 -5.78
N GLU A 154 -1.92 -24.53 -4.58
CA GLU A 154 -1.65 -25.43 -3.44
C GLU A 154 -2.75 -26.51 -3.29
#